data_c27177e137451ced72045692a3249789
#
_entry.id   c27177e137451ced72045692a3249789
#
_cell.length_a   1.000
_cell.length_b   1.000
_cell.length_c   1.000
_cell.angle_alpha   90.00
_cell.angle_beta   90.00
_cell.angle_gamma   90.00
#
_symmetry.space_group_name_H-M   'P 1'
#
loop_
_entity.id
_entity.type
_entity.pdbx_description
1 polymer ?
#
loop_
_entity_poly.entity_id
_entity_poly.type
_entity_poly.pdbx_seq_one_letter_code
_entity_poly.pdbx_strand_id
1 'polypeptide(L)'
;MDSDTCLYYLRLINSKKIPIPIISKLLREFGSAKSTRELPRSRFQDLGFDTIQIDLLCGVSSKKDSQRSAQLALEWASKERNYLVCYESEHYPSLLREIDSGPPILFVKGSLSGLTGRHFALVGSRRATIYGKRNAYWMAQELSKAGLQICSGLASGIDSRAHEGALDSGKKTIAVMGTGIDSVYPSGNKKLAQRIVENGALVSELPMGTPPYPSNFPRRNRIISGLAIGSLVVRKI
;
A
#
# COMPACT_ATOMS: atom_id res chain seq x y z
N MET A 1 11.05 -5.95 13.92
CA MET A 1 10.12 -4.80 13.78
C MET A 1 9.49 -4.53 15.14
N ASP A 2 9.47 -3.27 15.59
CA ASP A 2 8.90 -2.90 16.87
C ASP A 2 7.37 -2.99 16.81
N SER A 3 6.79 -3.91 17.59
CA SER A 3 5.34 -4.14 17.67
C SER A 3 4.59 -2.90 18.13
N ASP A 4 5.21 -2.07 18.97
CA ASP A 4 4.60 -0.85 19.49
C ASP A 4 4.42 0.21 18.41
N THR A 5 5.39 0.38 17.52
CA THR A 5 5.30 1.27 16.36
C THR A 5 4.19 0.83 15.41
N CYS A 6 4.10 -0.47 15.10
CA CYS A 6 3.03 -0.99 14.25
C CYS A 6 1.66 -0.77 14.90
N LEU A 7 1.52 -1.06 16.19
CA LEU A 7 0.28 -0.88 16.95
C LEU A 7 -0.15 0.60 16.94
N TYR A 8 0.80 1.52 17.08
CA TYR A 8 0.54 2.95 17.03
C TYR A 8 -0.05 3.36 15.66
N TYR A 9 0.60 2.99 14.55
CA TYR A 9 0.09 3.31 13.23
C TYR A 9 -1.26 2.67 12.92
N LEU A 10 -1.44 1.41 13.33
CA LEU A 10 -2.72 0.72 13.16
C LEU A 10 -3.85 1.44 13.91
N ARG A 11 -3.59 1.96 15.11
CA ARG A 11 -4.56 2.75 15.88
C ARG A 11 -4.88 4.06 15.18
N LEU A 12 -3.88 4.77 14.65
CA LEU A 12 -4.08 6.02 13.91
C LEU A 12 -4.96 5.81 12.68
N ILE A 13 -4.63 4.84 11.81
CA ILE A 13 -5.39 4.61 10.58
C ILE A 13 -6.80 4.07 10.84
N ASN A 14 -6.98 3.22 11.86
CA ASN A 14 -8.27 2.65 12.23
C ASN A 14 -9.20 3.69 12.90
N SER A 15 -8.65 4.70 13.56
CA SER A 15 -9.43 5.76 14.19
C SER A 15 -10.20 6.61 13.18
N LYS A 16 -9.69 6.74 11.94
CA LYS A 16 -10.20 7.62 10.87
C LYS A 16 -10.35 9.09 11.30
N LYS A 17 -9.73 9.50 12.42
CA LYS A 17 -9.80 10.86 12.96
C LYS A 17 -8.74 11.79 12.39
N ILE A 18 -7.63 11.23 11.94
CA ILE A 18 -6.52 11.97 11.36
C ILE A 18 -6.34 11.50 9.91
N PRO A 19 -6.48 12.40 8.93
CA PRO A 19 -6.25 12.05 7.52
C PRO A 19 -4.82 11.59 7.28
N ILE A 20 -4.64 10.58 6.40
CA ILE A 20 -3.30 10.05 6.06
C ILE A 20 -2.31 11.14 5.63
N PRO A 21 -2.67 12.13 4.78
CA PRO A 21 -1.74 13.20 4.42
C PRO A 21 -1.18 13.97 5.61
N ILE A 22 -1.98 14.15 6.66
CA ILE A 22 -1.54 14.82 7.89
C ILE A 22 -0.57 13.92 8.66
N ILE A 23 -0.87 12.64 8.81
CA ILE A 23 0.04 11.67 9.44
C ILE A 23 1.38 11.65 8.67
N SER A 24 1.33 11.56 7.34
CA SER A 24 2.53 11.56 6.48
C SER A 24 3.35 12.85 6.64
N LYS A 25 2.69 14.01 6.75
CA LYS A 25 3.36 15.29 6.99
C LYS A 25 4.09 15.28 8.33
N LEU A 26 3.43 14.83 9.40
CA LEU A 26 4.06 14.71 10.73
C LEU A 26 5.27 13.78 10.70
N LEU A 27 5.17 12.64 10.02
CA LEU A 27 6.28 11.69 9.91
C LEU A 27 7.46 12.25 9.11
N ARG A 28 7.23 13.03 8.07
CA ARG A 28 8.30 13.70 7.32
C ARG A 28 8.95 14.79 8.15
N GLU A 29 8.17 15.54 8.95
CA GLU A 29 8.67 16.64 9.78
C GLU A 29 9.45 16.13 10.99
N PHE A 30 8.95 15.09 11.67
CA PHE A 30 9.51 14.60 12.93
C PHE A 30 10.25 13.26 12.81
N GLY A 31 10.26 12.65 11.63
CA GLY A 31 11.08 11.48 11.27
C GLY A 31 10.53 10.13 11.69
N SER A 32 9.80 10.02 12.80
CA SER A 32 9.33 8.73 13.31
C SER A 32 8.06 8.81 14.16
N ALA A 33 7.41 7.65 14.36
CA ALA A 33 6.31 7.50 15.31
C ALA A 33 6.75 7.89 16.73
N LYS A 34 7.96 7.48 17.14
CA LYS A 34 8.50 7.78 18.46
C LYS A 34 8.64 9.28 18.65
N SER A 35 9.37 9.94 17.78
CA SER A 35 9.58 11.40 17.84
C SER A 35 8.25 12.18 17.80
N THR A 36 7.28 11.72 16.98
CA THR A 36 5.95 12.33 16.94
C THR A 36 5.21 12.17 18.28
N ARG A 37 5.26 11.00 18.91
CA ARG A 37 4.58 10.76 20.20
C ARG A 37 5.18 11.54 21.38
N GLU A 38 6.47 11.82 21.31
CA GLU A 38 7.22 12.54 22.35
C GLU A 38 7.05 14.06 22.27
N LEU A 39 6.37 14.58 21.25
CA LEU A 39 6.06 16.02 21.16
C LEU A 39 5.15 16.46 22.32
N PRO A 40 5.38 17.67 22.87
CA PRO A 40 4.48 18.22 23.89
C PRO A 40 3.09 18.47 23.30
N ARG A 41 2.05 18.26 24.11
CA ARG A 41 0.65 18.43 23.69
C ARG A 41 0.36 19.83 23.15
N SER A 42 1.02 20.87 23.73
CA SER A 42 0.93 22.25 23.24
C SER A 42 1.32 22.38 21.77
N ARG A 43 2.35 21.65 21.32
CA ARG A 43 2.77 21.67 19.92
C ARG A 43 1.67 21.19 18.97
N PHE A 44 0.92 20.17 19.36
CA PHE A 44 -0.22 19.70 18.58
C PHE A 44 -1.40 20.70 18.61
N GLN A 45 -1.61 21.41 19.73
CA GLN A 45 -2.60 22.48 19.83
C GLN A 45 -2.26 23.63 18.87
N ASP A 46 -0.99 24.04 18.82
CA ASP A 46 -0.50 25.07 17.90
C ASP A 46 -0.69 24.67 16.42
N LEU A 47 -0.64 23.37 16.12
CA LEU A 47 -0.90 22.81 14.81
C LEU A 47 -2.41 22.64 14.49
N GLY A 48 -3.29 22.99 15.43
CA GLY A 48 -4.74 23.01 15.25
C GLY A 48 -5.43 21.65 15.46
N PHE A 49 -4.78 20.69 16.14
CA PHE A 49 -5.41 19.41 16.47
C PHE A 49 -6.36 19.52 17.65
N ASP A 50 -7.49 18.83 17.57
CA ASP A 50 -8.41 18.70 18.69
C ASP A 50 -7.89 17.70 19.75
N THR A 51 -8.51 17.72 20.94
CA THR A 51 -8.10 16.89 22.08
C THR A 51 -8.09 15.39 21.73
N ILE A 52 -9.05 14.90 20.94
CA ILE A 52 -9.14 13.50 20.55
C ILE A 52 -7.98 13.12 19.63
N GLN A 53 -7.66 14.00 18.68
CA GLN A 53 -6.54 13.83 17.76
C GLN A 53 -5.20 13.83 18.50
N ILE A 54 -5.05 14.76 19.47
CA ILE A 54 -3.86 14.85 20.31
C ILE A 54 -3.68 13.59 21.14
N ASP A 55 -4.75 13.08 21.77
CA ASP A 55 -4.69 11.83 22.54
C ASP A 55 -4.23 10.66 21.64
N LEU A 56 -4.76 10.56 20.42
CA LEU A 56 -4.34 9.55 19.46
C LEU A 56 -2.87 9.69 19.05
N LEU A 57 -2.41 10.92 18.77
CA LEU A 57 -1.02 11.20 18.38
C LEU A 57 -0.04 10.92 19.51
N CYS A 58 -0.42 11.22 20.76
CA CYS A 58 0.36 10.88 21.95
C CYS A 58 0.25 9.38 22.33
N GLY A 59 -0.56 8.60 21.65
CA GLY A 59 -0.76 7.17 21.92
C GLY A 59 -1.60 6.86 23.18
N VAL A 60 -2.28 7.86 23.76
CA VAL A 60 -2.97 7.75 25.05
C VAL A 60 -4.35 7.09 24.94
N SER A 61 -5.05 7.25 23.82
CA SER A 61 -6.43 6.76 23.67
C SER A 61 -6.66 6.00 22.39
N SER A 62 -7.44 4.92 22.49
CA SER A 62 -8.09 4.30 21.34
C SER A 62 -9.43 3.69 21.76
N LYS A 63 -10.44 3.84 20.91
CA LYS A 63 -11.71 3.13 21.08
C LYS A 63 -11.44 1.61 21.03
N LYS A 64 -12.22 0.82 21.78
CA LYS A 64 -12.10 -0.67 21.81
C LYS A 64 -12.08 -1.30 20.42
N ASP A 65 -12.86 -0.76 19.46
CA ASP A 65 -12.91 -1.28 18.09
C ASP A 65 -11.60 -1.04 17.31
N SER A 66 -10.93 0.09 17.51
CA SER A 66 -9.63 0.34 16.85
C SER A 66 -8.52 -0.53 17.46
N GLN A 67 -8.61 -0.86 18.75
CA GLN A 67 -7.71 -1.81 19.40
C GLN A 67 -7.90 -3.22 18.85
N ARG A 68 -9.16 -3.68 18.76
CA ARG A 68 -9.48 -5.01 18.20
C ARG A 68 -8.99 -5.14 16.74
N SER A 69 -9.24 -4.14 15.91
CA SER A 69 -8.77 -4.14 14.51
C SER A 69 -7.25 -4.15 14.41
N ALA A 70 -6.56 -3.44 15.30
CA ALA A 70 -5.10 -3.45 15.36
C ALA A 70 -4.56 -4.81 15.80
N GLN A 71 -5.19 -5.44 16.80
CA GLN A 71 -4.82 -6.79 17.25
C GLN A 71 -4.98 -7.83 16.14
N LEU A 72 -6.09 -7.81 15.40
CA LEU A 72 -6.32 -8.70 14.24
C LEU A 72 -5.24 -8.51 13.16
N ALA A 73 -4.78 -7.28 12.94
CA ALA A 73 -3.71 -7.00 11.99
C ALA A 73 -2.36 -7.58 12.45
N LEU A 74 -2.05 -7.52 13.75
CA LEU A 74 -0.85 -8.14 14.30
C LEU A 74 -0.92 -9.68 14.23
N GLU A 75 -2.07 -10.28 14.55
CA GLU A 75 -2.29 -11.72 14.41
C GLU A 75 -2.21 -12.16 12.94
N TRP A 76 -2.70 -11.36 12.00
CA TRP A 76 -2.53 -11.62 10.58
C TRP A 76 -1.05 -11.57 10.19
N ALA A 77 -0.30 -10.60 10.67
CA ALA A 77 1.12 -10.43 10.37
C ALA A 77 2.02 -11.52 11.00
N SER A 78 1.55 -12.25 12.02
CA SER A 78 2.27 -13.40 12.58
C SER A 78 2.28 -14.63 11.67
N LYS A 79 1.42 -14.66 10.63
CA LYS A 79 1.36 -15.75 9.66
C LYS A 79 2.48 -15.61 8.63
N GLU A 80 2.94 -16.74 8.12
CA GLU A 80 3.98 -16.77 7.10
C GLU A 80 3.64 -15.91 5.88
N ARG A 81 4.63 -15.17 5.37
CA ARG A 81 4.55 -14.26 4.22
C ARG A 81 3.57 -13.10 4.37
N ASN A 82 3.15 -12.78 5.59
CA ASN A 82 2.36 -11.61 5.92
C ASN A 82 3.21 -10.63 6.72
N TYR A 83 3.20 -9.36 6.33
CA TYR A 83 4.06 -8.35 6.95
C TYR A 83 3.30 -7.04 7.13
N LEU A 84 3.63 -6.34 8.22
CA LEU A 84 3.31 -4.94 8.41
C LEU A 84 4.60 -4.14 8.21
N VAL A 85 4.61 -3.27 7.21
CA VAL A 85 5.79 -2.46 6.88
C VAL A 85 5.50 -1.02 7.27
N CYS A 86 6.06 -0.60 8.40
CA CYS A 86 5.90 0.75 8.95
C CYS A 86 6.82 1.74 8.23
N TYR A 87 6.51 3.02 8.28
CA TYR A 87 7.22 4.11 7.62
C TYR A 87 8.74 4.11 7.92
N GLU A 88 9.16 3.76 9.14
CA GLU A 88 10.58 3.70 9.54
C GLU A 88 11.28 2.39 9.13
N SER A 89 10.54 1.40 8.64
CA SER A 89 11.12 0.12 8.24
C SER A 89 12.13 0.30 7.10
N GLU A 90 13.23 -0.44 7.13
CA GLU A 90 14.18 -0.55 6.02
C GLU A 90 13.53 -1.09 4.74
N HIS A 91 12.46 -1.87 4.89
CA HIS A 91 11.68 -2.39 3.76
C HIS A 91 10.62 -1.40 3.23
N TYR A 92 10.46 -0.23 3.87
CA TYR A 92 9.52 0.76 3.36
C TYR A 92 10.12 1.45 2.11
N PRO A 93 9.41 1.48 0.97
CA PRO A 93 9.93 2.00 -0.27
C PRO A 93 10.32 3.48 -0.17
N SER A 94 11.57 3.81 -0.54
CA SER A 94 12.09 5.18 -0.44
C SER A 94 11.26 6.18 -1.25
N LEU A 95 10.92 5.86 -2.50
CA LEU A 95 10.08 6.72 -3.34
C LEU A 95 8.70 6.99 -2.73
N LEU A 96 8.15 6.03 -1.99
CA LEU A 96 6.85 6.19 -1.36
C LEU A 96 6.91 7.12 -0.13
N ARG A 97 8.10 7.35 0.47
CA ARG A 97 8.29 8.36 1.52
C ARG A 97 8.22 9.79 0.97
N GLU A 98 8.56 9.96 -0.30
CA GLU A 98 8.63 11.28 -0.93
C GLU A 98 7.25 11.84 -1.29
N ILE A 99 6.23 10.98 -1.45
CA ILE A 99 4.89 11.48 -1.78
C ILE A 99 4.19 12.11 -0.57
N ASP A 100 3.41 13.17 -0.79
CA ASP A 100 2.73 13.93 0.27
C ASP A 100 1.77 13.12 1.14
N SER A 101 1.28 12.03 0.63
CA SER A 101 0.30 11.17 1.29
C SER A 101 0.76 9.72 1.37
N GLY A 102 2.06 9.48 1.61
CA GLY A 102 2.61 8.15 1.84
C GLY A 102 1.90 7.45 3.02
N PRO A 103 1.49 6.19 2.90
CA PRO A 103 0.82 5.51 4.00
C PRO A 103 1.79 5.27 5.18
N PRO A 104 1.38 5.51 6.44
CA PRO A 104 2.27 5.30 7.59
C PRO A 104 2.61 3.83 7.83
N ILE A 105 1.79 2.93 7.30
CA ILE A 105 1.97 1.48 7.38
C ILE A 105 1.39 0.82 6.13
N LEU A 106 2.07 -0.22 5.66
CA LEU A 106 1.61 -1.08 4.56
C LEU A 106 1.36 -2.49 5.07
N PHE A 107 0.24 -3.07 4.67
CA PHE A 107 -0.02 -4.50 4.74
C PHE A 107 0.57 -5.15 3.50
N VAL A 108 1.44 -6.13 3.68
CA VAL A 108 2.14 -6.81 2.58
C VAL A 108 1.94 -8.32 2.70
N LYS A 109 1.54 -8.96 1.62
CA LYS A 109 1.42 -10.41 1.54
C LYS A 109 2.25 -10.93 0.37
N GLY A 110 3.24 -11.77 0.65
CA GLY A 110 4.17 -12.32 -0.35
C GLY A 110 5.63 -12.07 0.02
N SER A 111 6.41 -11.47 -0.87
CA SER A 111 7.85 -11.25 -0.70
C SER A 111 8.17 -9.80 -0.36
N LEU A 112 8.82 -9.54 0.77
CA LEU A 112 9.31 -8.20 1.13
C LEU A 112 10.35 -7.67 0.14
N SER A 113 11.21 -8.53 -0.40
CA SER A 113 12.20 -8.13 -1.39
C SER A 113 11.56 -7.62 -2.71
N GLY A 114 10.26 -7.85 -2.90
CA GLY A 114 9.50 -7.22 -3.96
C GLY A 114 9.30 -5.72 -3.75
N LEU A 115 9.21 -5.23 -2.51
CA LEU A 115 8.93 -3.82 -2.21
C LEU A 115 10.10 -2.87 -2.48
N THR A 116 11.33 -3.34 -2.35
CA THR A 116 12.55 -2.52 -2.46
C THR A 116 13.16 -2.49 -3.87
N GLY A 117 12.50 -3.09 -4.85
CA GLY A 117 12.95 -3.12 -6.24
C GLY A 117 12.69 -1.82 -7.01
N ARG A 118 13.25 -1.72 -8.23
CA ARG A 118 12.96 -0.63 -9.17
C ARG A 118 11.62 -0.91 -9.86
N HIS A 119 10.58 -0.24 -9.43
CA HIS A 119 9.23 -0.45 -9.96
C HIS A 119 8.92 0.44 -11.14
N PHE A 120 8.12 -0.09 -12.07
CA PHE A 120 7.52 0.64 -13.16
C PHE A 120 6.00 0.43 -13.16
N ALA A 121 5.25 1.51 -13.07
CA ALA A 121 3.79 1.44 -13.02
C ALA A 121 3.23 1.19 -14.41
N LEU A 122 2.44 0.14 -14.60
CA LEU A 122 1.73 -0.13 -15.83
C LEU A 122 0.25 -0.27 -15.52
N VAL A 123 -0.54 0.73 -15.89
CA VAL A 123 -1.96 0.85 -15.55
C VAL A 123 -2.80 1.20 -16.78
N GLY A 124 -4.11 1.01 -16.70
CA GLY A 124 -4.97 1.44 -17.79
C GLY A 124 -6.41 1.01 -17.68
N SER A 125 -7.07 0.95 -18.84
CA SER A 125 -8.52 0.70 -18.92
C SER A 125 -8.90 -0.69 -18.39
N ARG A 126 -9.97 -0.71 -17.58
CA ARG A 126 -10.61 -1.96 -17.13
C ARG A 126 -11.32 -2.69 -18.29
N ARG A 127 -11.81 -1.93 -19.27
CA ARG A 127 -12.46 -2.43 -20.51
C ARG A 127 -11.51 -2.19 -21.70
N ALA A 128 -10.31 -2.74 -21.62
CA ALA A 128 -9.30 -2.58 -22.67
C ALA A 128 -9.64 -3.43 -23.91
N THR A 129 -9.25 -2.92 -25.07
CA THR A 129 -9.29 -3.66 -26.34
C THR A 129 -8.35 -4.87 -26.30
N ILE A 130 -8.52 -5.82 -27.22
CA ILE A 130 -7.61 -6.96 -27.37
C ILE A 130 -6.17 -6.49 -27.59
N TYR A 131 -5.97 -5.48 -28.46
CA TYR A 131 -4.66 -4.87 -28.72
C TYR A 131 -4.07 -4.22 -27.46
N GLY A 132 -4.86 -3.43 -26.72
CA GLY A 132 -4.40 -2.83 -25.47
C GLY A 132 -3.93 -3.86 -24.45
N LYS A 133 -4.68 -4.96 -24.31
CA LYS A 133 -4.33 -6.09 -23.43
C LYS A 133 -3.03 -6.78 -23.88
N ARG A 134 -2.87 -7.05 -25.20
CA ARG A 134 -1.67 -7.66 -25.77
C ARG A 134 -0.45 -6.75 -25.56
N ASN A 135 -0.60 -5.46 -25.82
CA ASN A 135 0.49 -4.49 -25.63
C ASN A 135 0.90 -4.39 -24.16
N ALA A 136 -0.06 -4.34 -23.22
CA ALA A 136 0.25 -4.29 -21.78
C ALA A 136 1.02 -5.54 -21.32
N TYR A 137 0.62 -6.73 -21.79
CA TYR A 137 1.31 -7.97 -21.52
C TYR A 137 2.74 -7.96 -22.06
N TRP A 138 2.92 -7.66 -23.35
CA TRP A 138 4.23 -7.60 -24.01
C TRP A 138 5.15 -6.54 -23.35
N MET A 139 4.65 -5.33 -23.13
CA MET A 139 5.42 -4.29 -22.47
C MET A 139 5.86 -4.68 -21.05
N ALA A 140 4.99 -5.34 -20.30
CA ALA A 140 5.33 -5.84 -18.97
C ALA A 140 6.46 -6.88 -19.04
N GLN A 141 6.46 -7.78 -20.05
CA GLN A 141 7.55 -8.72 -20.25
C GLN A 141 8.87 -8.02 -20.56
N GLU A 142 8.87 -7.07 -21.50
CA GLU A 142 10.11 -6.39 -21.91
C GLU A 142 10.68 -5.52 -20.78
N LEU A 143 9.84 -4.78 -20.08
CA LEU A 143 10.26 -4.01 -18.90
C LEU A 143 10.82 -4.92 -17.79
N SER A 144 10.18 -6.08 -17.58
CA SER A 144 10.63 -7.06 -16.60
C SER A 144 11.97 -7.69 -16.97
N LYS A 145 12.20 -8.02 -18.26
CA LYS A 145 13.48 -8.50 -18.77
C LYS A 145 14.58 -7.44 -18.62
N ALA A 146 14.23 -6.18 -18.77
CA ALA A 146 15.14 -5.04 -18.54
C ALA A 146 15.44 -4.76 -17.05
N GLY A 147 14.94 -5.60 -16.12
CA GLY A 147 15.23 -5.51 -14.68
C GLY A 147 14.28 -4.61 -13.90
N LEU A 148 13.18 -4.16 -14.49
CA LEU A 148 12.14 -3.41 -13.80
C LEU A 148 11.06 -4.35 -13.25
N GLN A 149 10.56 -4.06 -12.06
CA GLN A 149 9.44 -4.79 -11.48
C GLN A 149 8.13 -4.07 -11.83
N ILE A 150 7.16 -4.80 -12.36
CA ILE A 150 5.86 -4.21 -12.68
C ILE A 150 5.07 -3.96 -11.39
N CYS A 151 4.58 -2.72 -11.27
CA CYS A 151 3.64 -2.30 -10.24
C CYS A 151 2.30 -1.93 -10.88
N SER A 152 1.21 -2.50 -10.40
CA SER A 152 -0.12 -2.23 -10.94
C SER A 152 -1.22 -2.44 -9.89
N GLY A 153 -2.48 -2.28 -10.29
CA GLY A 153 -3.61 -2.23 -9.34
C GLY A 153 -4.47 -3.48 -9.25
N LEU A 154 -4.09 -4.58 -9.88
CA LEU A 154 -4.87 -5.82 -9.89
C LEU A 154 -6.30 -5.65 -10.46
N ALA A 155 -6.62 -4.56 -11.15
CA ALA A 155 -7.91 -4.38 -11.82
C ALA A 155 -8.04 -5.30 -13.05
N SER A 156 -9.27 -5.52 -13.50
CA SER A 156 -9.49 -6.19 -14.79
C SER A 156 -8.86 -5.37 -15.94
N GLY A 157 -8.52 -6.03 -17.05
CA GLY A 157 -8.04 -5.36 -18.25
C GLY A 157 -6.51 -5.17 -18.26
N ILE A 158 -6.04 -3.94 -18.32
CA ILE A 158 -4.62 -3.63 -18.47
C ILE A 158 -3.80 -4.13 -17.28
N ASP A 159 -4.26 -3.84 -16.04
CA ASP A 159 -3.53 -4.20 -14.82
C ASP A 159 -3.29 -5.71 -14.74
N SER A 160 -4.33 -6.53 -14.98
CA SER A 160 -4.21 -7.99 -14.97
C SER A 160 -3.19 -8.47 -16.00
N ARG A 161 -3.23 -7.93 -17.22
CA ARG A 161 -2.31 -8.32 -18.30
C ARG A 161 -0.87 -7.89 -18.02
N ALA A 162 -0.68 -6.76 -17.36
CA ALA A 162 0.64 -6.31 -16.90
C ALA A 162 1.24 -7.28 -15.88
N HIS A 163 0.46 -7.69 -14.89
CA HIS A 163 0.92 -8.69 -13.91
C HIS A 163 1.22 -10.06 -14.56
N GLU A 164 0.34 -10.54 -15.44
CA GLU A 164 0.56 -11.79 -16.18
C GLU A 164 1.86 -11.76 -17.00
N GLY A 165 2.10 -10.66 -17.74
CA GLY A 165 3.32 -10.51 -18.54
C GLY A 165 4.60 -10.55 -17.69
N ALA A 166 4.60 -9.88 -16.52
CA ALA A 166 5.72 -9.93 -15.60
C ALA A 166 5.95 -11.34 -15.03
N LEU A 167 4.88 -12.01 -14.59
CA LEU A 167 4.95 -13.37 -14.03
C LEU A 167 5.41 -14.40 -15.05
N ASP A 168 4.89 -14.33 -16.29
CA ASP A 168 5.22 -15.27 -17.36
C ASP A 168 6.66 -15.06 -17.88
N SER A 169 7.29 -13.92 -17.59
CA SER A 169 8.73 -13.69 -17.78
C SER A 169 9.60 -14.15 -16.61
N GLY A 170 9.02 -14.81 -15.60
CA GLY A 170 9.72 -15.28 -14.40
C GLY A 170 10.14 -14.14 -13.44
N LYS A 171 9.51 -12.97 -13.55
CA LYS A 171 9.87 -11.80 -12.76
C LYS A 171 8.81 -11.44 -11.71
N LYS A 172 9.26 -10.71 -10.70
CA LYS A 172 8.40 -10.22 -9.61
C LYS A 172 7.46 -9.13 -10.09
N THR A 173 6.29 -9.05 -9.48
CA THR A 173 5.35 -7.94 -9.67
C THR A 173 4.67 -7.59 -8.37
N ILE A 174 4.27 -6.31 -8.22
CA ILE A 174 3.54 -5.82 -7.05
C ILE A 174 2.15 -5.39 -7.45
N ALA A 175 1.15 -5.93 -6.76
CA ALA A 175 -0.22 -5.48 -6.89
C ALA A 175 -0.62 -4.64 -5.68
N VAL A 176 -0.88 -3.35 -5.91
CA VAL A 176 -1.45 -2.48 -4.88
C VAL A 176 -2.96 -2.64 -4.89
N MET A 177 -3.57 -2.88 -3.74
CA MET A 177 -4.98 -3.19 -3.62
C MET A 177 -5.81 -1.97 -3.23
N GLY A 178 -7.06 -1.90 -3.70
CA GLY A 178 -8.05 -0.90 -3.28
C GLY A 178 -9.02 -1.42 -2.23
N THR A 179 -8.68 -2.54 -1.58
CA THR A 179 -9.40 -3.23 -0.51
C THR A 179 -8.46 -3.56 0.63
N GLY A 180 -8.97 -4.04 1.75
CA GLY A 180 -8.11 -4.69 2.76
C GLY A 180 -7.31 -5.83 2.13
N ILE A 181 -6.15 -6.12 2.69
CA ILE A 181 -5.20 -7.14 2.19
C ILE A 181 -5.81 -8.55 2.14
N ASP A 182 -6.84 -8.79 2.92
CA ASP A 182 -7.59 -10.02 3.06
C ASP A 182 -8.69 -10.21 2.00
N SER A 183 -8.95 -9.20 1.15
CA SER A 183 -10.04 -9.22 0.17
C SER A 183 -9.56 -8.88 -1.24
N VAL A 184 -9.51 -9.89 -2.11
CA VAL A 184 -9.12 -9.70 -3.52
C VAL A 184 -10.30 -9.19 -4.36
N TYR A 185 -10.13 -8.04 -5.00
CA TYR A 185 -11.09 -7.47 -5.93
C TYR A 185 -10.42 -7.04 -7.26
N PRO A 186 -11.01 -7.37 -8.42
CA PRO A 186 -12.21 -8.19 -8.62
C PRO A 186 -11.98 -9.67 -8.28
N SER A 187 -13.05 -10.37 -7.92
CA SER A 187 -12.96 -11.79 -7.51
C SER A 187 -12.42 -12.72 -8.60
N GLY A 188 -12.60 -12.36 -9.87
CA GLY A 188 -12.03 -13.08 -11.01
C GLY A 188 -10.50 -13.10 -11.04
N ASN A 189 -9.83 -12.18 -10.33
CA ASN A 189 -8.37 -12.10 -10.26
C ASN A 189 -7.76 -12.87 -9.06
N LYS A 190 -8.54 -13.68 -8.33
CA LYS A 190 -8.02 -14.45 -7.18
C LYS A 190 -6.85 -15.37 -7.55
N LYS A 191 -6.93 -16.08 -8.68
CA LYS A 191 -5.83 -16.95 -9.16
C LYS A 191 -4.58 -16.13 -9.51
N LEU A 192 -4.76 -14.96 -10.13
CA LEU A 192 -3.65 -14.05 -10.43
C LEU A 192 -3.03 -13.50 -9.14
N ALA A 193 -3.84 -13.11 -8.17
CA ALA A 193 -3.36 -12.66 -6.87
C ALA A 193 -2.52 -13.73 -6.15
N GLN A 194 -2.90 -15.02 -6.22
CA GLN A 194 -2.12 -16.11 -5.67
C GLN A 194 -0.75 -16.23 -6.35
N ARG A 195 -0.70 -16.21 -7.68
CA ARG A 195 0.56 -16.21 -8.45
C ARG A 195 1.45 -15.02 -8.08
N ILE A 196 0.85 -13.84 -7.85
CA ILE A 196 1.58 -12.65 -7.41
C ILE A 196 2.16 -12.87 -6.02
N VAL A 197 1.41 -13.44 -5.08
CA VAL A 197 1.91 -13.75 -3.72
C VAL A 197 3.10 -14.71 -3.75
N GLU A 198 3.11 -15.68 -4.65
CA GLU A 198 4.21 -16.64 -4.80
C GLU A 198 5.49 -15.99 -5.33
N ASN A 199 5.38 -15.05 -6.26
CA ASN A 199 6.50 -14.49 -7.03
C ASN A 199 6.68 -12.96 -6.84
N GLY A 200 6.03 -12.34 -5.89
CA GLY A 200 6.03 -10.90 -5.66
C GLY A 200 5.24 -10.56 -4.41
N ALA A 201 4.42 -9.49 -4.44
CA ALA A 201 3.63 -9.10 -3.29
C ALA A 201 2.30 -8.43 -3.63
N LEU A 202 1.29 -8.66 -2.80
CA LEU A 202 0.11 -7.82 -2.67
C LEU A 202 0.40 -6.76 -1.60
N VAL A 203 -0.02 -5.53 -1.84
CA VAL A 203 0.20 -4.40 -0.94
C VAL A 203 -1.12 -3.65 -0.73
N SER A 204 -1.44 -3.29 0.50
CA SER A 204 -2.58 -2.44 0.84
C SER A 204 -2.24 -1.45 1.95
N GLU A 205 -2.78 -0.24 1.87
CA GLU A 205 -2.78 0.73 2.97
C GLU A 205 -4.03 0.64 3.85
N LEU A 206 -5.02 -0.13 3.39
CA LEU A 206 -6.35 -0.15 4.00
C LEU A 206 -6.42 -1.21 5.11
N PRO A 207 -7.13 -0.91 6.21
CA PRO A 207 -7.38 -1.87 7.27
C PRO A 207 -7.99 -3.17 6.72
N MET A 208 -7.69 -4.28 7.38
CA MET A 208 -8.32 -5.57 7.08
C MET A 208 -9.85 -5.46 7.13
N GLY A 209 -10.53 -6.25 6.30
CA GLY A 209 -12.00 -6.20 6.14
C GLY A 209 -12.52 -5.00 5.35
N THR A 210 -11.65 -4.11 4.83
CA THR A 210 -12.12 -2.98 4.01
C THR A 210 -12.65 -3.48 2.66
N PRO A 211 -13.94 -3.25 2.35
CA PRO A 211 -14.56 -3.70 1.10
C PRO A 211 -14.16 -2.81 -0.09
N PRO A 212 -14.50 -3.20 -1.33
CA PRO A 212 -14.13 -2.49 -2.55
C PRO A 212 -14.97 -1.22 -2.79
N TYR A 213 -14.81 -0.21 -1.94
CA TYR A 213 -15.46 1.08 -2.15
C TYR A 213 -14.89 1.78 -3.40
N PRO A 214 -15.75 2.34 -4.28
CA PRO A 214 -15.31 3.03 -5.50
C PRO A 214 -14.24 4.10 -5.27
N SER A 215 -14.33 4.86 -4.17
CA SER A 215 -13.39 5.92 -3.79
C SER A 215 -11.98 5.42 -3.45
N ASN A 216 -11.84 4.15 -3.06
CA ASN A 216 -10.53 3.59 -2.70
C ASN A 216 -9.62 3.42 -3.91
N PHE A 217 -10.17 3.17 -5.10
CA PHE A 217 -9.37 2.86 -6.29
C PHE A 217 -8.59 4.07 -6.82
N PRO A 218 -9.18 5.27 -6.99
CA PRO A 218 -8.42 6.46 -7.34
C PRO A 218 -7.40 6.82 -6.26
N ARG A 219 -7.78 6.74 -4.99
CA ARG A 219 -6.90 7.03 -3.86
C ARG A 219 -5.68 6.12 -3.82
N ARG A 220 -5.85 4.82 -4.08
CA ARG A 220 -4.79 3.83 -4.12
C ARG A 220 -3.76 4.12 -5.24
N ASN A 221 -4.19 4.71 -6.37
CA ASN A 221 -3.31 4.92 -7.53
C ASN A 221 -2.09 5.79 -7.19
N ARG A 222 -2.16 6.69 -6.19
CA ARG A 222 -0.99 7.44 -5.70
C ARG A 222 0.12 6.53 -5.16
N ILE A 223 -0.25 5.36 -4.59
CA ILE A 223 0.72 4.39 -4.10
C ILE A 223 1.38 3.67 -5.27
N ILE A 224 0.62 3.33 -6.31
CA ILE A 224 1.20 2.73 -7.53
C ILE A 224 2.24 3.66 -8.15
N SER A 225 1.90 4.95 -8.33
CA SER A 225 2.84 5.94 -8.88
C SER A 225 3.98 6.25 -7.91
N GLY A 226 3.70 6.32 -6.61
CA GLY A 226 4.70 6.58 -5.56
C GLY A 226 5.70 5.46 -5.34
N LEU A 227 5.39 4.23 -5.76
CA LEU A 227 6.32 3.11 -5.77
C LEU A 227 7.25 3.12 -7.01
N ALA A 228 6.85 3.78 -8.09
CA ALA A 228 7.43 3.59 -9.42
C ALA A 228 8.34 4.75 -9.83
N ILE A 229 9.41 4.42 -10.55
CA ILE A 229 10.31 5.40 -11.18
C ILE A 229 9.71 6.02 -12.44
N GLY A 230 8.63 5.43 -12.96
CA GLY A 230 7.89 5.90 -14.13
C GLY A 230 6.57 5.18 -14.28
N SER A 231 5.65 5.76 -15.07
CA SER A 231 4.31 5.22 -15.26
C SER A 231 3.92 5.19 -16.74
N LEU A 232 3.36 4.06 -17.17
CA LEU A 232 2.76 3.88 -18.49
C LEU A 232 1.25 3.69 -18.36
N VAL A 233 0.48 4.55 -19.02
CA VAL A 233 -0.98 4.48 -19.03
C VAL A 233 -1.46 3.98 -20.39
N VAL A 234 -1.99 2.75 -20.44
CA VAL A 234 -2.57 2.16 -21.65
C VAL A 234 -4.04 2.51 -21.73
N ARG A 235 -4.38 3.40 -22.66
CA ARG A 235 -5.76 3.86 -22.88
C ARG A 235 -6.48 3.02 -23.94
N LYS A 236 -7.81 3.06 -23.89
CA LYS A 236 -8.65 2.64 -25.01
C LYS A 236 -8.58 3.77 -26.07
N ILE A 237 -8.11 3.46 -27.25
CA ILE A 237 -8.31 4.26 -28.44
C ILE A 237 -9.64 3.84 -29.04
#